data_ea20eb237ef6b64c38ae6238cb6c9ed4
#
_entry.id   ea20eb237ef6b64c38ae6238cb6c9ed4
#
_cell.length_a   1.000
_cell.length_b   1.000
_cell.length_c   1.000
_cell.angle_alpha   90.00
_cell.angle_beta   90.00
_cell.angle_gamma   90.00
#
_symmetry.space_group_name_H-M   'P 1'
#
loop_
_entity.id
_entity.type
_entity.pdbx_description
1 polymer ?
#
loop_
_entity_poly.entity_id
_entity_poly.type
_entity_poly.pdbx_seq_one_letter_code
_entity_poly.pdbx_strand_id
1 'polypeptide(L)'
;MAFSRPIMEKMLNMNFTLPRDLGGGLTLRWGKAEDAEALAAFNIALHTDDPAEPELWLGEWTRELMNGGHPTTNAGDFTIVENEAGEIVSSMNVIHQTWSYGGIEFGVGRPELVGTLDAYRRRGLVRAQFEVIHALSAARGELVQAITGIPWYYRQFGYEMTLELGGGRPFHWLHPGNTVPIDKEIYQMREATAADIPALSHLYDAFQAEGLVACVRDAAQWQYEMLERHRDTPYALDVQVITAEGEIVGYVEYKQWGTAFHVRELALLPGDSLRAAALFVTRWLKERADELNEEREKPITRTVFSFGSQAPVYEALGTQLGDDRPPYAWFMRVPDIPAFLQHISPVLEERLAKSVLAGHTGRLRLNFYKSQVQLLFEKGRVTKIASYTPTSFDASDDGDLFFPDLTFLHVLFGHRSYEEIQYMRVDCFANNAEAPLLLAVLFPKRPSWIRALG
;
A
#
# COMPACT_ATOMS: atom_id res chain seq x y z
N MET A 1 11.51 -2.90 -21.98
CA MET A 1 13.00 -2.81 -21.89
C MET A 1 13.51 -4.03 -21.15
N ALA A 2 14.62 -4.64 -21.58
CA ALA A 2 15.27 -5.67 -20.78
C ALA A 2 15.77 -5.06 -19.45
N PHE A 3 15.84 -5.85 -18.37
CA PHE A 3 16.45 -5.42 -17.12
C PHE A 3 17.79 -4.74 -17.34
N SER A 4 18.11 -3.75 -16.51
CA SER A 4 19.45 -3.16 -16.57
C SER A 4 20.51 -4.23 -16.26
N ARG A 5 21.64 -4.15 -16.92
CA ARG A 5 22.75 -5.11 -16.75
C ARG A 5 23.11 -5.39 -15.27
N PRO A 6 23.15 -4.37 -14.36
CA PRO A 6 23.41 -4.61 -12.95
C PRO A 6 22.36 -5.46 -12.22
N ILE A 7 21.08 -5.34 -12.59
CA ILE A 7 19.99 -6.14 -11.99
C ILE A 7 20.12 -7.59 -12.44
N MET A 8 20.34 -7.83 -13.74
CA MET A 8 20.57 -9.19 -14.26
C MET A 8 21.79 -9.86 -13.63
N GLU A 9 22.90 -9.14 -13.49
CA GLU A 9 24.11 -9.67 -12.83
C GLU A 9 23.86 -10.04 -11.38
N LYS A 10 23.10 -9.23 -10.62
CA LYS A 10 22.69 -9.57 -9.24
C LYS A 10 21.81 -10.81 -9.19
N MET A 11 20.82 -10.94 -10.07
CA MET A 11 19.95 -12.12 -10.13
C MET A 11 20.71 -13.39 -10.50
N LEU A 12 21.66 -13.33 -11.44
CA LEU A 12 22.54 -14.44 -11.80
C LEU A 12 23.39 -14.90 -10.60
N ASN A 13 23.91 -13.96 -9.82
CA ASN A 13 24.66 -14.26 -8.61
C ASN A 13 23.79 -14.91 -7.49
N MET A 14 22.46 -14.74 -7.56
CA MET A 14 21.48 -15.39 -6.69
C MET A 14 20.97 -16.73 -7.22
N ASN A 15 21.54 -17.26 -8.31
CA ASN A 15 21.12 -18.47 -9.03
C ASN A 15 19.68 -18.46 -9.56
N PHE A 16 19.13 -17.27 -9.86
CA PHE A 16 17.82 -17.14 -10.51
C PHE A 16 17.99 -16.93 -12.02
N THR A 17 17.89 -18.00 -12.77
CA THR A 17 17.89 -17.96 -14.24
C THR A 17 16.54 -18.37 -14.79
N LEU A 18 16.04 -17.63 -15.77
CA LEU A 18 14.88 -17.99 -16.57
C LEU A 18 15.29 -18.07 -18.06
N PRO A 19 14.71 -18.94 -18.89
CA PRO A 19 13.61 -19.85 -18.53
C PRO A 19 14.04 -21.01 -17.62
N ARG A 20 13.08 -21.52 -16.81
CA ARG A 20 13.28 -22.64 -15.89
C ARG A 20 12.22 -23.73 -16.13
N ASP A 21 12.65 -24.95 -16.38
CA ASP A 21 11.78 -26.11 -16.42
C ASP A 21 11.26 -26.44 -15.01
N LEU A 22 9.94 -26.53 -14.86
CA LEU A 22 9.27 -26.88 -13.62
C LEU A 22 8.84 -28.36 -13.59
N GLY A 23 9.13 -29.11 -14.65
CA GLY A 23 8.70 -30.48 -14.86
C GLY A 23 7.25 -30.57 -15.36
N GLY A 24 6.89 -31.76 -15.90
CA GLY A 24 5.54 -32.01 -16.40
C GLY A 24 5.13 -31.13 -17.59
N GLY A 25 6.08 -30.74 -18.43
CA GLY A 25 5.85 -29.89 -19.59
C GLY A 25 5.58 -28.42 -19.27
N LEU A 26 6.01 -27.94 -18.09
CA LEU A 26 5.78 -26.56 -17.64
C LEU A 26 7.09 -25.76 -17.63
N THR A 27 7.08 -24.60 -18.23
CA THR A 27 8.23 -23.69 -18.29
C THR A 27 7.88 -22.34 -17.64
N LEU A 28 8.68 -21.90 -16.67
CA LEU A 28 8.63 -20.57 -16.09
C LEU A 28 9.59 -19.64 -16.85
N ARG A 29 9.08 -18.52 -17.34
CA ARG A 29 9.85 -17.51 -18.07
C ARG A 29 9.42 -16.09 -17.73
N TRP A 30 10.22 -15.11 -18.17
CA TRP A 30 9.80 -13.71 -18.16
C TRP A 30 8.75 -13.43 -19.23
N GLY A 31 7.87 -12.47 -18.93
CA GLY A 31 6.95 -11.90 -19.91
C GLY A 31 7.68 -11.12 -21.00
N LYS A 32 7.04 -11.01 -22.15
CA LYS A 32 7.48 -10.24 -23.32
C LYS A 32 6.31 -9.38 -23.80
N ALA A 33 6.60 -8.32 -24.54
CA ALA A 33 5.55 -7.44 -25.07
C ALA A 33 4.49 -8.20 -25.90
N GLU A 34 4.91 -9.24 -26.60
CA GLU A 34 4.02 -10.07 -27.43
C GLU A 34 3.02 -10.88 -26.61
N ASP A 35 3.25 -11.08 -25.32
CA ASP A 35 2.35 -11.80 -24.42
C ASP A 35 1.14 -10.95 -23.95
N ALA A 36 1.12 -9.65 -24.22
CA ALA A 36 0.18 -8.70 -23.64
C ALA A 36 -1.29 -9.12 -23.84
N GLU A 37 -1.70 -9.50 -25.05
CA GLU A 37 -3.08 -9.91 -25.32
C GLU A 37 -3.44 -11.24 -24.69
N ALA A 38 -2.53 -12.22 -24.72
CA ALA A 38 -2.75 -13.52 -24.09
C ALA A 38 -2.85 -13.38 -22.56
N LEU A 39 -2.01 -12.55 -21.93
CA LEU A 39 -2.07 -12.24 -20.51
C LEU A 39 -3.30 -11.43 -20.13
N ALA A 40 -3.72 -10.47 -20.95
CA ALA A 40 -4.96 -9.72 -20.73
C ALA A 40 -6.18 -10.66 -20.71
N ALA A 41 -6.27 -11.55 -21.70
CA ALA A 41 -7.34 -12.56 -21.76
C ALA A 41 -7.27 -13.53 -20.56
N PHE A 42 -6.07 -13.99 -20.19
CA PHE A 42 -5.85 -14.86 -19.03
C PHE A 42 -6.30 -14.20 -17.73
N ASN A 43 -5.93 -12.94 -17.48
CA ASN A 43 -6.29 -12.23 -16.26
C ASN A 43 -7.78 -11.93 -16.18
N ILE A 44 -8.43 -11.53 -17.28
CA ILE A 44 -9.90 -11.37 -17.33
C ILE A 44 -10.58 -12.69 -16.96
N ALA A 45 -10.23 -13.78 -17.64
CA ALA A 45 -10.88 -15.08 -17.42
C ALA A 45 -10.68 -15.61 -16.01
N LEU A 46 -9.50 -15.36 -15.40
CA LEU A 46 -9.14 -15.93 -14.10
C LEU A 46 -9.70 -15.14 -12.91
N HIS A 47 -9.79 -13.82 -13.02
CA HIS A 47 -10.19 -12.92 -11.93
C HIS A 47 -11.63 -12.41 -12.03
N THR A 48 -12.36 -12.78 -13.07
CA THR A 48 -13.80 -12.53 -13.21
C THR A 48 -14.58 -13.51 -12.34
N ASP A 49 -15.38 -13.00 -11.41
CA ASP A 49 -16.22 -13.83 -10.55
C ASP A 49 -17.44 -14.38 -11.31
N ASP A 50 -18.10 -13.55 -12.10
CA ASP A 50 -19.24 -13.94 -12.94
C ASP A 50 -18.87 -13.86 -14.43
N PRO A 51 -18.75 -15.00 -15.13
CA PRO A 51 -18.45 -15.02 -16.56
C PRO A 51 -19.43 -14.23 -17.44
N ALA A 52 -20.67 -13.96 -16.97
CA ALA A 52 -21.65 -13.17 -17.68
C ALA A 52 -21.36 -11.67 -17.60
N GLU A 53 -20.58 -11.23 -16.59
CA GLU A 53 -20.16 -9.84 -16.38
C GLU A 53 -18.63 -9.77 -16.26
N PRO A 54 -17.87 -9.96 -17.35
CA PRO A 54 -16.41 -10.03 -17.30
C PRO A 54 -15.80 -8.68 -16.89
N GLU A 55 -14.82 -8.73 -16.01
CA GLU A 55 -14.09 -7.55 -15.54
C GLU A 55 -13.05 -7.10 -16.58
N LEU A 56 -13.51 -6.49 -17.66
CA LEU A 56 -12.67 -6.08 -18.81
C LEU A 56 -11.55 -5.11 -18.44
N TRP A 57 -11.72 -4.33 -17.38
CA TRP A 57 -10.69 -3.41 -16.87
C TRP A 57 -9.38 -4.13 -16.47
N LEU A 58 -9.46 -5.40 -16.09
CA LEU A 58 -8.27 -6.23 -15.80
C LEU A 58 -7.40 -6.42 -17.03
N GLY A 59 -8.03 -6.56 -18.21
CA GLY A 59 -7.33 -6.65 -19.47
C GLY A 59 -6.64 -5.33 -19.83
N GLU A 60 -7.34 -4.21 -19.66
CA GLU A 60 -6.76 -2.89 -19.90
C GLU A 60 -5.58 -2.63 -18.96
N TRP A 61 -5.75 -2.92 -17.68
CA TRP A 61 -4.66 -2.80 -16.72
C TRP A 61 -3.45 -3.69 -17.05
N THR A 62 -3.69 -4.92 -17.50
CA THR A 62 -2.62 -5.82 -17.94
C THR A 62 -1.86 -5.22 -19.14
N ARG A 63 -2.57 -4.67 -20.14
CA ARG A 63 -1.97 -4.02 -21.30
C ARG A 63 -1.15 -2.79 -20.89
N GLU A 64 -1.69 -1.94 -20.03
CA GLU A 64 -0.98 -0.76 -19.50
C GLU A 64 0.36 -1.15 -18.86
N LEU A 65 0.37 -2.17 -18.00
CA LEU A 65 1.58 -2.65 -17.33
C LEU A 65 2.60 -3.26 -18.31
N MET A 66 2.15 -3.80 -19.44
CA MET A 66 3.02 -4.48 -20.41
C MET A 66 3.55 -3.60 -21.53
N ASN A 67 2.83 -2.56 -21.93
CA ASN A 67 3.12 -1.76 -23.12
C ASN A 67 4.28 -0.76 -22.95
N GLY A 68 4.89 -0.66 -21.76
CA GLY A 68 6.02 0.23 -21.50
C GLY A 68 5.65 1.72 -21.33
N GLY A 69 4.36 2.06 -21.27
CA GLY A 69 3.87 3.40 -20.93
C GLY A 69 3.78 3.62 -19.41
N HIS A 70 3.75 2.56 -18.63
CA HIS A 70 3.72 2.66 -17.17
C HIS A 70 5.07 3.18 -16.64
N PRO A 71 5.09 4.13 -15.67
CA PRO A 71 6.33 4.77 -15.20
C PRO A 71 7.38 3.81 -14.66
N THR A 72 6.98 2.71 -14.01
CA THR A 72 7.88 1.84 -13.26
C THR A 72 7.82 0.36 -13.66
N THR A 73 6.87 -0.05 -14.51
CA THR A 73 6.60 -1.46 -14.80
C THR A 73 6.52 -1.70 -16.31
N ASN A 74 6.95 -2.86 -16.77
CA ASN A 74 6.90 -3.27 -18.16
C ASN A 74 6.76 -4.80 -18.28
N ALA A 75 6.67 -5.33 -19.50
CA ALA A 75 6.50 -6.76 -19.77
C ALA A 75 7.53 -7.66 -19.06
N GLY A 76 8.79 -7.19 -18.90
CA GLY A 76 9.84 -7.93 -18.19
C GLY A 76 9.60 -8.10 -16.70
N ASP A 77 8.63 -7.40 -16.10
CA ASP A 77 8.26 -7.51 -14.70
C ASP A 77 7.19 -8.59 -14.45
N PHE A 78 6.77 -9.29 -15.52
CA PHE A 78 5.87 -10.43 -15.44
C PHE A 78 6.65 -11.75 -15.44
N THR A 79 6.21 -12.68 -14.62
CA THR A 79 6.57 -14.10 -14.71
C THR A 79 5.38 -14.88 -15.27
N ILE A 80 5.65 -15.76 -16.22
CA ILE A 80 4.67 -16.57 -16.93
C ILE A 80 5.08 -18.03 -16.81
N VAL A 81 4.13 -18.90 -16.46
CA VAL A 81 4.29 -20.34 -16.65
C VAL A 81 3.45 -20.75 -17.84
N GLU A 82 4.09 -21.38 -18.82
CA GLU A 82 3.46 -21.93 -20.01
C GLU A 82 3.56 -23.46 -20.05
N ASN A 83 2.59 -24.10 -20.69
CA ASN A 83 2.59 -25.54 -20.95
C ASN A 83 3.30 -25.86 -22.30
N GLU A 84 3.39 -27.14 -22.68
CA GLU A 84 4.02 -27.58 -23.94
C GLU A 84 3.35 -27.00 -25.21
N ALA A 85 2.06 -26.62 -25.11
CA ALA A 85 1.35 -25.99 -26.21
C ALA A 85 1.60 -24.47 -26.30
N GLY A 86 2.39 -23.89 -25.36
CA GLY A 86 2.63 -22.45 -25.26
C GLY A 86 1.47 -21.66 -24.62
N GLU A 87 0.52 -22.35 -23.99
CA GLU A 87 -0.59 -21.69 -23.29
C GLU A 87 -0.16 -21.20 -21.91
N ILE A 88 -0.56 -19.98 -21.53
CA ILE A 88 -0.32 -19.41 -20.21
C ILE A 88 -1.21 -20.11 -19.18
N VAL A 89 -0.59 -20.76 -18.20
CA VAL A 89 -1.30 -21.53 -17.15
C VAL A 89 -1.16 -20.90 -15.76
N SER A 90 -0.17 -20.04 -15.57
CA SER A 90 -0.01 -19.23 -14.36
C SER A 90 0.76 -17.95 -14.67
N SER A 91 0.42 -16.86 -13.99
CA SER A 91 1.07 -15.56 -14.15
C SER A 91 1.13 -14.80 -12.83
N MET A 92 2.10 -13.90 -12.74
CA MET A 92 2.28 -12.92 -11.67
C MET A 92 3.15 -11.80 -12.22
N ASN A 93 2.87 -10.55 -11.82
CA ASN A 93 3.79 -9.44 -12.08
C ASN A 93 4.31 -8.84 -10.77
N VAL A 94 5.24 -7.90 -10.87
CA VAL A 94 5.65 -7.04 -9.77
C VAL A 94 5.67 -5.59 -10.24
N ILE A 95 4.88 -4.75 -9.57
CA ILE A 95 4.86 -3.30 -9.77
C ILE A 95 5.88 -2.70 -8.82
N HIS A 96 6.81 -1.89 -9.37
CA HIS A 96 7.84 -1.22 -8.58
C HIS A 96 7.36 0.13 -8.12
N GLN A 97 7.49 0.41 -6.82
CA GLN A 97 7.04 1.65 -6.21
C GLN A 97 8.06 2.18 -5.21
N THR A 98 7.97 3.47 -4.94
CA THR A 98 8.64 4.10 -3.80
C THR A 98 7.58 4.43 -2.76
N TRP A 99 7.80 3.95 -1.53
CA TRP A 99 7.01 4.34 -0.38
C TRP A 99 7.88 5.08 0.62
N SER A 100 7.27 5.71 1.61
CA SER A 100 7.99 6.35 2.71
C SER A 100 7.53 5.80 4.06
N TYR A 101 8.43 5.80 5.04
CA TYR A 101 8.18 5.49 6.45
C TYR A 101 8.58 6.70 7.29
N GLY A 102 7.59 7.44 7.79
CA GLY A 102 7.85 8.69 8.52
C GLY A 102 8.70 9.68 7.71
N GLY A 103 8.49 9.73 6.39
CA GLY A 103 9.19 10.62 5.47
C GLY A 103 10.51 10.06 4.89
N ILE A 104 10.99 8.88 5.32
CA ILE A 104 12.16 8.24 4.69
C ILE A 104 11.69 7.30 3.59
N GLU A 105 12.10 7.58 2.37
CA GLU A 105 11.73 6.81 1.18
C GLU A 105 12.44 5.46 1.11
N PHE A 106 11.74 4.44 0.60
CA PHE A 106 12.28 3.11 0.34
C PHE A 106 11.58 2.42 -0.82
N GLY A 107 12.29 1.54 -1.52
CA GLY A 107 11.74 0.76 -2.63
C GLY A 107 10.80 -0.36 -2.14
N VAL A 108 9.69 -0.54 -2.86
CA VAL A 108 8.67 -1.57 -2.64
C VAL A 108 8.39 -2.34 -3.91
N GLY A 109 8.49 -3.67 -3.86
CA GLY A 109 7.97 -4.55 -4.90
C GLY A 109 6.53 -4.96 -4.58
N ARG A 110 5.60 -4.67 -5.46
CA ARG A 110 4.19 -5.07 -5.32
C ARG A 110 3.85 -6.22 -6.26
N PRO A 111 3.82 -7.49 -5.83
CA PRO A 111 3.24 -8.56 -6.64
C PRO A 111 1.75 -8.31 -6.88
N GLU A 112 1.31 -8.47 -8.11
CA GLU A 112 -0.09 -8.28 -8.54
C GLU A 112 -0.48 -9.30 -9.62
N LEU A 113 -1.76 -9.39 -9.95
CA LEU A 113 -2.31 -10.29 -10.97
C LEU A 113 -1.82 -11.73 -10.81
N VAL A 114 -1.82 -12.20 -9.55
CA VAL A 114 -1.35 -13.53 -9.17
C VAL A 114 -2.41 -14.57 -9.49
N GLY A 115 -2.13 -15.45 -10.44
CA GLY A 115 -3.12 -16.42 -10.83
C GLY A 115 -2.58 -17.74 -11.38
N THR A 116 -3.42 -18.78 -11.28
CA THR A 116 -3.15 -20.12 -11.84
C THR A 116 -4.47 -20.78 -12.25
N LEU A 117 -4.56 -21.28 -13.47
CA LEU A 117 -5.71 -22.03 -13.95
C LEU A 117 -5.99 -23.23 -13.05
N ASP A 118 -7.26 -23.56 -12.82
CA ASP A 118 -7.70 -24.59 -11.89
C ASP A 118 -7.05 -25.96 -12.12
N ALA A 119 -6.91 -26.38 -13.38
CA ALA A 119 -6.27 -27.62 -13.76
C ALA A 119 -4.77 -27.70 -13.39
N TYR A 120 -4.14 -26.56 -13.14
CA TYR A 120 -2.71 -26.46 -12.83
C TYR A 120 -2.43 -26.06 -11.38
N ARG A 121 -3.47 -25.87 -10.55
CA ARG A 121 -3.32 -25.57 -9.12
C ARG A 121 -2.62 -26.71 -8.36
N ARG A 122 -2.06 -26.38 -7.19
CA ARG A 122 -1.36 -27.30 -6.28
C ARG A 122 -0.08 -27.96 -6.86
N ARG A 123 0.49 -27.38 -7.92
CA ARG A 123 1.76 -27.81 -8.53
C ARG A 123 2.95 -26.93 -8.13
N GLY A 124 2.77 -25.98 -7.19
CA GLY A 124 3.83 -25.11 -6.71
C GLY A 124 4.16 -23.93 -7.63
N LEU A 125 3.37 -23.65 -8.69
CA LEU A 125 3.67 -22.64 -9.70
C LEU A 125 3.79 -21.25 -9.11
N VAL A 126 2.84 -20.81 -8.28
CA VAL A 126 2.87 -19.53 -7.59
C VAL A 126 4.10 -19.42 -6.67
N ARG A 127 4.50 -20.50 -6.00
CA ARG A 127 5.72 -20.52 -5.17
C ARG A 127 6.96 -20.29 -6.00
N ALA A 128 7.08 -20.98 -7.14
CA ALA A 128 8.20 -20.81 -8.06
C ALA A 128 8.30 -19.37 -8.61
N GLN A 129 7.13 -18.75 -8.90
CA GLN A 129 7.07 -17.36 -9.34
C GLN A 129 7.45 -16.38 -8.21
N PHE A 130 6.96 -16.58 -6.97
CA PHE A 130 7.36 -15.76 -5.83
C PHE A 130 8.86 -15.82 -5.55
N GLU A 131 9.51 -16.97 -5.70
CA GLU A 131 10.97 -17.07 -5.58
C GLU A 131 11.67 -16.12 -6.53
N VAL A 132 11.23 -16.08 -7.80
CA VAL A 132 11.81 -15.21 -8.83
C VAL A 132 11.49 -13.73 -8.56
N ILE A 133 10.26 -13.39 -8.24
CA ILE A 133 9.83 -12.00 -7.96
C ILE A 133 10.54 -11.46 -6.72
N HIS A 134 10.68 -12.25 -5.67
CA HIS A 134 11.43 -11.84 -4.47
C HIS A 134 12.91 -11.61 -4.77
N ALA A 135 13.51 -12.43 -5.63
CA ALA A 135 14.90 -12.25 -6.06
C ALA A 135 15.06 -10.97 -6.92
N LEU A 136 14.10 -10.70 -7.82
CA LEU A 136 14.08 -9.49 -8.61
C LEU A 136 13.96 -8.24 -7.73
N SER A 137 13.03 -8.24 -6.80
CA SER A 137 12.83 -7.18 -5.81
C SER A 137 14.10 -6.91 -4.99
N ALA A 138 14.75 -7.97 -4.47
CA ALA A 138 16.03 -7.86 -3.77
C ALA A 138 17.16 -7.32 -4.67
N ALA A 139 17.23 -7.75 -5.94
CA ALA A 139 18.22 -7.27 -6.89
C ALA A 139 18.06 -5.77 -7.21
N ARG A 140 16.83 -5.26 -7.15
CA ARG A 140 16.50 -3.83 -7.28
C ARG A 140 16.80 -3.03 -6.01
N GLY A 141 17.05 -3.69 -4.89
CA GLY A 141 17.30 -3.05 -3.59
C GLY A 141 16.02 -2.62 -2.89
N GLU A 142 14.88 -3.20 -3.25
CA GLU A 142 13.62 -2.98 -2.57
C GLU A 142 13.63 -3.64 -1.19
N LEU A 143 13.35 -2.84 -0.17
CA LEU A 143 13.44 -3.29 1.23
C LEU A 143 12.18 -3.98 1.72
N VAL A 144 11.06 -3.78 1.01
CA VAL A 144 9.74 -4.27 1.40
C VAL A 144 9.03 -4.83 0.17
N GLN A 145 8.19 -5.84 0.37
CA GLN A 145 7.18 -6.24 -0.60
C GLN A 145 5.79 -6.06 0.01
N ALA A 146 4.83 -5.64 -0.82
CA ALA A 146 3.45 -5.39 -0.41
C ALA A 146 2.47 -6.01 -1.41
N ILE A 147 1.44 -6.70 -0.95
CA ILE A 147 0.41 -7.29 -1.81
C ILE A 147 -0.97 -7.18 -1.16
N THR A 148 -1.99 -6.98 -1.98
CA THR A 148 -3.39 -7.17 -1.58
C THR A 148 -3.87 -8.55 -2.02
N GLY A 149 -5.01 -9.01 -1.54
CA GLY A 149 -5.63 -10.22 -2.09
C GLY A 149 -6.23 -11.15 -1.05
N ILE A 150 -6.22 -12.47 -1.32
CA ILE A 150 -6.98 -13.47 -0.59
C ILE A 150 -6.53 -13.60 0.88
N PRO A 151 -7.49 -13.68 1.84
CA PRO A 151 -7.16 -13.87 3.26
C PRO A 151 -6.24 -15.08 3.48
N TRP A 152 -5.31 -14.95 4.40
CA TRP A 152 -4.40 -16.02 4.83
C TRP A 152 -3.33 -16.45 3.82
N TYR A 153 -3.58 -16.39 2.52
CA TYR A 153 -2.77 -17.06 1.49
C TYR A 153 -1.30 -16.61 1.48
N TYR A 154 -1.02 -15.32 1.60
CA TYR A 154 0.34 -14.77 1.44
C TYR A 154 1.25 -14.96 2.66
N ARG A 155 0.71 -15.35 3.81
CA ARG A 155 1.52 -15.68 5.00
C ARG A 155 2.54 -16.78 4.74
N GLN A 156 2.21 -17.77 3.90
CA GLN A 156 3.12 -18.83 3.52
C GLN A 156 4.37 -18.36 2.76
N PHE A 157 4.38 -17.12 2.29
CA PHE A 157 5.50 -16.47 1.59
C PHE A 157 6.17 -15.38 2.42
N GLY A 158 5.86 -15.30 3.71
CA GLY A 158 6.47 -14.36 4.64
C GLY A 158 5.80 -12.99 4.72
N TYR A 159 4.54 -12.88 4.30
CA TYR A 159 3.75 -11.65 4.41
C TYR A 159 2.81 -11.69 5.61
N GLU A 160 2.58 -10.54 6.24
CA GLU A 160 1.60 -10.36 7.31
C GLU A 160 0.71 -9.14 7.03
N MET A 161 -0.57 -9.21 7.45
CA MET A 161 -1.55 -8.15 7.30
C MET A 161 -1.29 -7.02 8.31
N THR A 162 -0.58 -5.97 7.90
CA THR A 162 -0.06 -4.95 8.84
C THR A 162 -0.31 -3.51 8.45
N LEU A 163 -1.05 -3.26 7.38
CA LEU A 163 -1.55 -1.92 7.04
C LEU A 163 -3.00 -2.03 6.60
N GLU A 164 -3.76 -0.98 6.84
CA GLU A 164 -5.16 -0.93 6.44
C GLU A 164 -5.30 -0.74 4.93
N LEU A 165 -6.31 -1.40 4.34
CA LEU A 165 -6.69 -1.28 2.93
C LEU A 165 -8.18 -0.95 2.85
N GLY A 166 -8.51 0.19 2.27
CA GLY A 166 -9.90 0.63 2.14
C GLY A 166 -10.59 0.82 3.50
N GLY A 167 -11.85 0.44 3.60
CA GLY A 167 -12.67 0.81 4.75
C GLY A 167 -13.16 2.25 4.65
N GLY A 168 -13.84 2.74 5.69
CA GLY A 168 -14.28 4.11 5.71
C GLY A 168 -15.68 4.33 6.27
N ARG A 169 -16.17 5.56 6.19
CA ARG A 169 -17.46 5.95 6.76
C ARG A 169 -18.35 6.64 5.71
N PRO A 170 -19.63 6.23 5.58
CA PRO A 170 -20.57 6.86 4.68
C PRO A 170 -21.11 8.16 5.24
N PHE A 171 -21.29 9.15 4.35
CA PHE A 171 -22.06 10.36 4.59
C PHE A 171 -23.34 10.30 3.73
N HIS A 172 -24.49 10.29 4.40
CA HIS A 172 -25.79 10.27 3.73
C HIS A 172 -26.26 11.70 3.44
N TRP A 173 -26.54 12.01 2.19
CA TRP A 173 -26.87 13.38 1.74
C TRP A 173 -28.17 13.94 2.32
N LEU A 174 -29.06 13.07 2.77
CA LEU A 174 -30.33 13.50 3.42
C LEU A 174 -30.14 14.05 4.84
N HIS A 175 -28.86 14.15 5.31
CA HIS A 175 -28.59 14.66 6.65
C HIS A 175 -29.03 16.13 6.78
N PRO A 176 -29.88 16.50 7.76
CA PRO A 176 -30.27 17.89 8.00
C PRO A 176 -29.03 18.74 8.32
N GLY A 177 -28.97 19.95 7.75
CA GLY A 177 -27.84 20.88 7.99
C GLY A 177 -26.70 20.81 7.00
N ASN A 178 -26.74 19.94 5.99
CA ASN A 178 -25.78 19.95 4.87
C ASN A 178 -26.26 20.90 3.72
N THR A 179 -26.89 22.00 4.05
CA THR A 179 -27.35 23.00 3.08
C THR A 179 -26.67 24.33 3.34
N VAL A 180 -25.92 24.80 2.37
CA VAL A 180 -25.36 26.15 2.33
C VAL A 180 -25.99 26.83 1.14
N PRO A 181 -26.53 28.05 1.28
CA PRO A 181 -27.00 28.82 0.13
C PRO A 181 -25.83 29.03 -0.86
N ILE A 182 -26.11 28.90 -2.16
CA ILE A 182 -25.10 28.98 -3.22
C ILE A 182 -24.31 30.31 -3.18
N ASP A 183 -24.95 31.39 -2.78
CA ASP A 183 -24.32 32.70 -2.61
C ASP A 183 -23.37 32.82 -1.39
N LYS A 184 -23.36 31.79 -0.54
CA LYS A 184 -22.47 31.70 0.65
C LYS A 184 -21.42 30.60 0.52
N GLU A 185 -21.37 29.89 -0.58
CA GLU A 185 -20.34 28.90 -0.82
C GLU A 185 -19.02 29.60 -1.16
N ILE A 186 -18.00 29.34 -0.33
CA ILE A 186 -16.68 29.95 -0.48
C ILE A 186 -15.76 29.14 -1.39
N TYR A 187 -16.06 27.84 -1.56
CA TYR A 187 -15.26 26.97 -2.38
C TYR A 187 -15.87 26.79 -3.78
N GLN A 188 -14.99 26.59 -4.75
CA GLN A 188 -15.34 26.18 -6.10
C GLN A 188 -14.53 24.92 -6.44
N MET A 189 -15.02 24.16 -7.42
CA MET A 189 -14.37 22.92 -7.85
C MET A 189 -14.26 22.89 -9.36
N ARG A 190 -13.12 22.44 -9.85
CA ARG A 190 -12.89 22.18 -11.28
C ARG A 190 -12.02 20.95 -11.47
N GLU A 191 -12.10 20.34 -12.64
CA GLU A 191 -11.24 19.25 -13.02
C GLU A 191 -9.76 19.67 -12.99
N ALA A 192 -8.90 18.78 -12.48
CA ALA A 192 -7.47 18.99 -12.47
C ALA A 192 -6.86 18.83 -13.86
N THR A 193 -5.82 19.59 -14.14
CA THR A 193 -5.06 19.57 -15.39
C THR A 193 -3.59 19.30 -15.13
N ALA A 194 -2.79 19.07 -16.18
CA ALA A 194 -1.33 18.90 -16.04
C ALA A 194 -0.65 20.10 -15.35
N ALA A 195 -1.19 21.31 -15.53
CA ALA A 195 -0.65 22.52 -14.91
C ALA A 195 -0.80 22.52 -13.37
N ASP A 196 -1.74 21.74 -12.83
CA ASP A 196 -2.01 21.68 -11.40
C ASP A 196 -1.09 20.68 -10.66
N ILE A 197 -0.38 19.80 -11.38
CA ILE A 197 0.45 18.74 -10.79
C ILE A 197 1.41 19.25 -9.69
N PRO A 198 2.11 20.38 -9.83
CA PRO A 198 2.97 20.87 -8.75
C PRO A 198 2.21 21.21 -7.46
N ALA A 199 1.02 21.79 -7.55
CA ALA A 199 0.17 22.09 -6.39
C ALA A 199 -0.41 20.80 -5.79
N LEU A 200 -0.86 19.87 -6.63
CA LEU A 200 -1.36 18.56 -6.20
C LEU A 200 -0.29 17.76 -5.47
N SER A 201 0.96 17.72 -5.98
CA SER A 201 2.08 17.05 -5.32
C SER A 201 2.35 17.64 -3.94
N HIS A 202 2.39 18.97 -3.83
CA HIS A 202 2.60 19.62 -2.54
C HIS A 202 1.50 19.30 -1.51
N LEU A 203 0.24 19.34 -1.94
CA LEU A 203 -0.91 19.02 -1.10
C LEU A 203 -0.90 17.53 -0.69
N TYR A 204 -0.57 16.64 -1.62
CA TYR A 204 -0.46 15.21 -1.38
C TYR A 204 0.64 14.89 -0.35
N ASP A 205 1.83 15.49 -0.51
CA ASP A 205 2.94 15.28 0.40
C ASP A 205 2.60 15.74 1.82
N ALA A 206 1.94 16.90 1.96
CA ALA A 206 1.46 17.39 3.24
C ALA A 206 0.43 16.45 3.90
N PHE A 207 -0.54 15.96 3.12
CA PHE A 207 -1.54 15.00 3.57
C PHE A 207 -0.89 13.67 4.00
N GLN A 208 0.04 13.15 3.21
CA GLN A 208 0.70 11.87 3.50
C GLN A 208 1.64 11.94 4.70
N ALA A 209 2.20 13.11 5.01
CA ALA A 209 3.08 13.32 6.18
C ALA A 209 2.37 13.08 7.53
N GLU A 210 1.04 13.12 7.57
CA GLU A 210 0.26 12.79 8.76
C GLU A 210 0.26 11.28 9.05
N GLY A 211 0.44 10.44 8.03
CA GLY A 211 0.53 8.98 8.14
C GLY A 211 1.91 8.48 8.57
N LEU A 212 2.00 7.18 8.88
CA LEU A 212 3.29 6.53 9.14
C LEU A 212 3.95 6.05 7.86
N VAL A 213 3.18 5.36 7.02
CA VAL A 213 3.61 4.85 5.72
C VAL A 213 2.76 5.47 4.63
N ALA A 214 3.40 5.90 3.56
CA ALA A 214 2.76 6.54 2.42
C ALA A 214 3.38 6.08 1.09
N CYS A 215 2.60 6.10 0.01
CA CYS A 215 3.16 6.01 -1.34
C CYS A 215 3.78 7.34 -1.73
N VAL A 216 4.94 7.31 -2.36
CA VAL A 216 5.53 8.51 -2.99
C VAL A 216 4.99 8.59 -4.41
N ARG A 217 4.46 9.75 -4.78
CA ARG A 217 3.90 10.02 -6.10
C ARG A 217 4.63 11.20 -6.73
N ASP A 218 5.54 10.93 -7.65
CA ASP A 218 6.26 11.96 -8.40
C ASP A 218 5.40 12.57 -9.53
N ALA A 219 5.94 13.57 -10.22
CA ALA A 219 5.23 14.24 -11.30
C ALA A 219 4.89 13.31 -12.47
N ALA A 220 5.75 12.32 -12.77
CA ALA A 220 5.51 11.35 -13.83
C ALA A 220 4.36 10.41 -13.45
N GLN A 221 4.31 9.97 -12.17
CA GLN A 221 3.23 9.16 -11.66
C GLN A 221 1.89 9.92 -11.66
N TRP A 222 1.89 11.19 -11.25
CA TRP A 222 0.72 12.07 -11.35
C TRP A 222 0.21 12.20 -12.78
N GLN A 223 1.13 12.52 -13.72
CA GLN A 223 0.82 12.66 -15.14
C GLN A 223 0.18 11.38 -15.69
N TYR A 224 0.81 10.24 -15.42
CA TYR A 224 0.33 8.94 -15.89
C TYR A 224 -1.05 8.59 -15.32
N GLU A 225 -1.23 8.60 -13.99
CA GLU A 225 -2.46 8.15 -13.35
C GLU A 225 -3.66 9.08 -13.61
N MET A 226 -3.40 10.38 -13.75
CA MET A 226 -4.46 11.37 -13.95
C MET A 226 -4.85 11.56 -15.42
N LEU A 227 -3.89 11.51 -16.35
CA LEU A 227 -4.09 11.95 -17.74
C LEU A 227 -3.89 10.88 -18.81
N GLU A 228 -3.02 9.89 -18.57
CA GLU A 228 -2.60 8.94 -19.61
C GLU A 228 -3.25 7.56 -19.44
N ARG A 229 -3.63 7.22 -18.23
CA ARG A 229 -4.21 5.94 -17.88
C ARG A 229 -5.61 5.76 -18.43
N HIS A 230 -5.96 4.53 -18.82
CA HIS A 230 -7.32 4.20 -19.27
C HIS A 230 -8.36 4.46 -18.18
N ARG A 231 -9.39 5.23 -18.50
CA ARG A 231 -10.37 5.72 -17.51
C ARG A 231 -11.21 4.63 -16.85
N ASP A 232 -11.38 3.50 -17.52
CA ASP A 232 -12.16 2.37 -17.00
C ASP A 232 -11.40 1.56 -15.95
N THR A 233 -10.08 1.79 -15.79
CA THR A 233 -9.34 1.14 -14.71
C THR A 233 -9.65 1.79 -13.36
N PRO A 234 -9.75 1.02 -12.26
CA PRO A 234 -10.00 1.57 -10.93
C PRO A 234 -8.84 2.42 -10.39
N TYR A 235 -7.69 2.37 -11.06
CA TYR A 235 -6.48 3.09 -10.69
C TYR A 235 -6.37 4.46 -11.36
N ALA A 236 -7.14 4.75 -12.42
CA ALA A 236 -7.21 6.09 -13.00
C ALA A 236 -7.73 7.09 -11.96
N LEU A 237 -7.09 8.28 -11.89
CA LEU A 237 -7.46 9.31 -10.95
C LEU A 237 -8.57 10.21 -11.51
N ASP A 238 -9.60 10.45 -10.71
CA ASP A 238 -10.59 11.48 -10.94
C ASP A 238 -10.36 12.60 -9.92
N VAL A 239 -9.53 13.57 -10.27
CA VAL A 239 -9.08 14.64 -9.38
C VAL A 239 -9.80 15.93 -9.68
N GLN A 240 -10.37 16.53 -8.64
CA GLN A 240 -10.92 17.88 -8.67
C GLN A 240 -10.08 18.80 -7.79
N VAL A 241 -9.69 19.93 -8.32
CA VAL A 241 -9.04 21.01 -7.57
C VAL A 241 -10.10 21.82 -6.84
N ILE A 242 -9.89 22.07 -5.56
CA ILE A 242 -10.71 22.94 -4.72
C ILE A 242 -10.05 24.33 -4.69
N THR A 243 -10.81 25.34 -5.07
CA THR A 243 -10.34 26.72 -5.06
C THR A 243 -11.18 27.58 -4.12
N ALA A 244 -10.55 28.61 -3.53
CA ALA A 244 -11.19 29.69 -2.79
C ALA A 244 -10.60 31.01 -3.27
N GLU A 245 -11.43 32.01 -3.55
CA GLU A 245 -11.01 33.32 -4.08
C GLU A 245 -10.09 33.24 -5.32
N GLY A 246 -10.23 32.15 -6.11
CA GLY A 246 -9.44 31.89 -7.32
C GLY A 246 -8.13 31.14 -7.11
N GLU A 247 -7.70 30.96 -5.85
CA GLU A 247 -6.48 30.24 -5.51
C GLU A 247 -6.75 28.76 -5.16
N ILE A 248 -5.82 27.86 -5.47
CA ILE A 248 -5.91 26.45 -5.11
C ILE A 248 -5.69 26.30 -3.59
N VAL A 249 -6.70 25.83 -2.89
CA VAL A 249 -6.64 25.56 -1.44
C VAL A 249 -6.66 24.08 -1.11
N GLY A 250 -6.96 23.20 -2.09
CA GLY A 250 -6.99 21.77 -1.87
C GLY A 250 -7.33 20.99 -3.12
N TYR A 251 -7.47 19.69 -2.95
CA TYR A 251 -8.03 18.79 -3.97
C TYR A 251 -8.81 17.66 -3.34
N VAL A 252 -9.67 17.05 -4.13
CA VAL A 252 -10.33 15.79 -3.82
C VAL A 252 -10.10 14.80 -4.97
N GLU A 253 -9.82 13.56 -4.60
CA GLU A 253 -9.83 12.42 -5.53
C GLU A 253 -10.96 11.47 -5.13
N TYR A 254 -11.79 11.09 -6.10
CA TYR A 254 -12.93 10.24 -5.85
C TYR A 254 -13.16 9.25 -7.00
N LYS A 255 -13.90 8.18 -6.70
CA LYS A 255 -14.35 7.22 -7.71
C LYS A 255 -15.80 6.82 -7.44
N GLN A 256 -16.56 6.59 -8.49
CA GLN A 256 -17.91 6.07 -8.38
C GLN A 256 -17.90 4.55 -8.43
N TRP A 257 -18.42 3.89 -7.38
CA TRP A 257 -18.66 2.45 -7.34
C TRP A 257 -20.04 2.12 -6.79
N GLY A 258 -20.75 1.25 -7.51
CA GLY A 258 -22.11 0.85 -7.12
C GLY A 258 -23.02 2.07 -6.91
N THR A 259 -23.52 2.26 -5.70
CA THR A 259 -24.44 3.33 -5.31
C THR A 259 -23.78 4.43 -4.48
N ALA A 260 -22.46 4.61 -4.58
CA ALA A 260 -21.73 5.60 -3.81
C ALA A 260 -20.61 6.27 -4.62
N PHE A 261 -20.30 7.52 -4.26
CA PHE A 261 -18.99 8.10 -4.52
C PHE A 261 -18.04 7.81 -3.37
N HIS A 262 -16.88 7.29 -3.68
CA HIS A 262 -15.79 7.02 -2.73
C HIS A 262 -14.75 8.12 -2.83
N VAL A 263 -14.67 8.99 -1.84
CA VAL A 263 -13.58 9.94 -1.66
C VAL A 263 -12.39 9.18 -1.09
N ARG A 264 -11.30 9.13 -1.84
CA ARG A 264 -10.11 8.36 -1.49
C ARG A 264 -8.93 9.23 -1.11
N GLU A 265 -8.91 10.51 -1.54
CA GLU A 265 -7.97 11.53 -1.11
C GLU A 265 -8.74 12.86 -0.92
N LEU A 266 -8.42 13.59 0.14
CA LEU A 266 -8.92 14.94 0.39
C LEU A 266 -7.81 15.69 1.14
N ALA A 267 -7.12 16.56 0.45
CA ALA A 267 -6.02 17.36 0.98
C ALA A 267 -6.33 18.85 0.90
N LEU A 268 -5.93 19.57 1.92
CA LEU A 268 -6.12 21.02 2.02
C LEU A 268 -4.83 21.70 2.49
N LEU A 269 -4.68 22.95 2.14
CA LEU A 269 -3.63 23.80 2.70
C LEU A 269 -3.83 23.99 4.23
N PRO A 270 -2.76 24.09 5.00
CA PRO A 270 -2.83 24.42 6.42
C PRO A 270 -3.58 25.76 6.65
N GLY A 271 -4.56 25.72 7.55
CA GLY A 271 -5.41 26.88 7.86
C GLY A 271 -6.79 26.84 7.25
N ASP A 272 -7.02 26.02 6.24
CA ASP A 272 -8.34 25.77 5.67
C ASP A 272 -9.15 24.79 6.53
N SER A 273 -10.47 24.98 6.55
CA SER A 273 -11.36 24.16 7.35
C SER A 273 -11.67 22.82 6.66
N LEU A 274 -11.04 21.74 7.14
CA LEU A 274 -11.33 20.39 6.66
C LEU A 274 -12.84 20.05 6.74
N ARG A 275 -13.53 20.50 7.81
CA ARG A 275 -14.97 20.30 7.94
C ARG A 275 -15.75 21.04 6.85
N ALA A 276 -15.44 22.30 6.59
CA ALA A 276 -16.14 23.10 5.58
C ALA A 276 -15.91 22.52 4.18
N ALA A 277 -14.68 22.17 3.83
CA ALA A 277 -14.33 21.56 2.56
C ALA A 277 -14.95 20.17 2.38
N ALA A 278 -14.92 19.31 3.40
CA ALA A 278 -15.56 17.99 3.31
C ALA A 278 -17.08 18.10 3.10
N LEU A 279 -17.76 19.03 3.76
CA LEU A 279 -19.18 19.29 3.52
C LEU A 279 -19.44 19.87 2.13
N PHE A 280 -18.59 20.77 1.65
CA PHE A 280 -18.65 21.26 0.27
C PHE A 280 -18.51 20.12 -0.75
N VAL A 281 -17.50 19.26 -0.59
CA VAL A 281 -17.29 18.08 -1.46
C VAL A 281 -18.54 17.19 -1.48
N THR A 282 -19.17 16.94 -0.31
CA THR A 282 -20.38 16.10 -0.28
C THR A 282 -21.56 16.74 -1.00
N ARG A 283 -21.73 18.08 -0.95
CA ARG A 283 -22.77 18.79 -1.69
C ARG A 283 -22.53 18.72 -3.20
N TRP A 284 -21.28 19.01 -3.59
CA TRP A 284 -20.90 18.92 -5.01
C TRP A 284 -21.09 17.52 -5.59
N LEU A 285 -20.67 16.48 -4.84
CA LEU A 285 -20.86 15.07 -5.26
C LEU A 285 -22.34 14.70 -5.31
N LYS A 286 -23.19 15.29 -4.46
CA LYS A 286 -24.64 15.09 -4.55
C LYS A 286 -25.20 15.67 -5.82
N GLU A 287 -24.87 16.92 -6.18
CA GLU A 287 -25.29 17.54 -7.44
C GLU A 287 -24.86 16.69 -8.64
N ARG A 288 -23.62 16.22 -8.63
CA ARG A 288 -23.09 15.30 -9.65
C ARG A 288 -23.85 13.97 -9.70
N ALA A 289 -24.25 13.43 -8.55
CA ALA A 289 -25.07 12.23 -8.49
C ALA A 289 -26.48 12.47 -9.05
N ASP A 290 -27.11 13.61 -8.76
CA ASP A 290 -28.43 13.95 -9.27
C ASP A 290 -28.43 13.95 -10.80
N GLU A 291 -27.39 14.51 -11.45
CA GLU A 291 -27.20 14.47 -12.91
C GLU A 291 -27.08 13.03 -13.45
N LEU A 292 -26.19 12.21 -12.82
CA LEU A 292 -25.94 10.85 -13.28
C LEU A 292 -27.11 9.90 -13.03
N ASN A 293 -27.91 10.15 -12.01
CA ASN A 293 -29.05 9.30 -11.61
C ASN A 293 -30.21 9.36 -12.58
N GLU A 294 -30.27 10.35 -13.48
CA GLU A 294 -31.32 10.43 -14.51
C GLU A 294 -31.33 9.21 -15.45
N GLU A 295 -30.15 8.57 -15.63
CA GLU A 295 -29.98 7.45 -16.57
C GLU A 295 -29.67 6.10 -15.83
N ARG A 296 -29.71 6.05 -14.49
CA ARG A 296 -29.29 4.89 -13.71
C ARG A 296 -30.43 4.10 -13.09
N GLU A 297 -30.44 2.79 -13.27
CA GLU A 297 -31.37 1.90 -12.55
C GLU A 297 -31.13 1.89 -11.04
N LYS A 298 -29.87 1.95 -10.60
CA LYS A 298 -29.47 1.97 -9.18
C LYS A 298 -28.86 3.34 -8.86
N PRO A 299 -29.59 4.23 -8.19
CA PRO A 299 -29.12 5.58 -7.96
C PRO A 299 -27.93 5.63 -7.00
N ILE A 300 -27.05 6.59 -7.21
CA ILE A 300 -26.00 6.98 -6.27
C ILE A 300 -26.69 7.75 -5.15
N THR A 301 -26.45 7.37 -3.89
CA THR A 301 -27.23 7.88 -2.74
C THR A 301 -26.38 8.45 -1.61
N ARG A 302 -25.05 8.34 -1.69
CA ARG A 302 -24.14 8.74 -0.60
C ARG A 302 -22.72 8.98 -1.07
N THR A 303 -21.97 9.70 -0.25
CA THR A 303 -20.50 9.76 -0.29
C THR A 303 -19.93 8.78 0.75
N VAL A 304 -18.83 8.13 0.46
CA VAL A 304 -18.05 7.33 1.42
C VAL A 304 -16.66 7.94 1.49
N PHE A 305 -16.24 8.35 2.68
CA PHE A 305 -14.85 8.74 2.92
C PHE A 305 -14.03 7.49 3.21
N SER A 306 -13.16 7.10 2.28
CA SER A 306 -12.47 5.80 2.25
C SER A 306 -11.02 5.93 2.77
N PHE A 307 -10.86 6.30 4.04
CA PHE A 307 -9.57 6.58 4.69
C PHE A 307 -9.24 5.59 5.83
N GLY A 308 -9.65 4.33 5.71
CA GLY A 308 -9.41 3.34 6.76
C GLY A 308 -10.27 3.54 8.00
N SER A 309 -9.75 3.12 9.14
CA SER A 309 -10.47 3.18 10.43
C SER A 309 -10.34 4.53 11.15
N GLN A 310 -9.31 5.31 10.83
CA GLN A 310 -9.02 6.59 11.50
C GLN A 310 -8.58 7.63 10.47
N ALA A 311 -9.25 8.78 10.45
CA ALA A 311 -8.86 9.90 9.62
C ALA A 311 -9.39 11.23 10.20
N PRO A 312 -8.69 12.36 10.01
CA PRO A 312 -9.12 13.68 10.52
C PRO A 312 -10.52 14.07 10.04
N VAL A 313 -10.91 13.67 8.83
CA VAL A 313 -12.24 13.94 8.29
C VAL A 313 -13.37 13.29 9.09
N TYR A 314 -13.11 12.16 9.77
CA TYR A 314 -14.09 11.50 10.62
C TYR A 314 -14.36 12.30 11.91
N GLU A 315 -13.32 12.89 12.48
CA GLU A 315 -13.46 13.83 13.60
C GLU A 315 -14.18 15.11 13.15
N ALA A 316 -13.82 15.64 12.00
CA ALA A 316 -14.38 16.85 11.44
C ALA A 316 -15.89 16.73 11.16
N LEU A 317 -16.38 15.58 10.69
CA LEU A 317 -17.78 15.33 10.36
C LEU A 317 -18.58 14.69 11.51
N GLY A 318 -17.93 13.97 12.41
CA GLY A 318 -18.49 13.41 13.64
C GLY A 318 -19.74 12.57 13.39
N THR A 319 -20.84 12.94 14.07
CA THR A 319 -22.13 12.24 14.01
C THR A 319 -22.88 12.36 12.67
N GLN A 320 -22.37 13.13 11.71
CA GLN A 320 -22.92 13.19 10.36
C GLN A 320 -22.53 11.98 9.51
N LEU A 321 -21.53 11.22 9.96
CA LEU A 321 -21.11 9.98 9.32
C LEU A 321 -21.91 8.80 9.87
N GLY A 322 -22.24 7.87 8.99
CA GLY A 322 -22.83 6.58 9.36
C GLY A 322 -21.80 5.60 9.94
N ASP A 323 -22.23 4.34 10.09
CA ASP A 323 -21.43 3.27 10.68
C ASP A 323 -20.15 2.98 9.88
N ASP A 324 -19.11 2.57 10.61
CA ASP A 324 -17.82 2.22 10.04
C ASP A 324 -17.92 1.02 9.11
N ARG A 325 -17.24 1.11 7.97
CA ARG A 325 -16.87 -0.04 7.16
C ARG A 325 -15.45 -0.43 7.55
N PRO A 326 -15.25 -1.60 8.18
CA PRO A 326 -13.91 -2.01 8.58
C PRO A 326 -13.00 -2.13 7.36
N PRO A 327 -11.75 -1.71 7.48
CA PRO A 327 -10.76 -1.90 6.41
C PRO A 327 -10.41 -3.38 6.27
N TYR A 328 -10.01 -3.76 5.07
CA TYR A 328 -9.22 -4.95 4.82
C TYR A 328 -7.74 -4.66 5.16
N ALA A 329 -6.79 -5.39 4.60
CA ALA A 329 -5.38 -5.17 4.90
C ALA A 329 -4.45 -5.39 3.71
N TRP A 330 -3.37 -4.62 3.71
CA TRP A 330 -2.16 -4.94 2.96
C TRP A 330 -1.36 -6.01 3.67
N PHE A 331 -0.94 -7.00 2.92
CA PHE A 331 0.09 -7.94 3.33
C PHE A 331 1.47 -7.33 3.09
N MET A 332 2.26 -7.18 4.14
CA MET A 332 3.61 -6.63 4.10
C MET A 332 4.64 -7.70 4.38
N ARG A 333 5.74 -7.67 3.64
CA ARG A 333 6.91 -8.54 3.85
C ARG A 333 8.17 -7.69 3.95
N VAL A 334 8.94 -7.89 4.99
CA VAL A 334 10.27 -7.29 5.19
C VAL A 334 11.29 -8.42 5.22
N PRO A 335 11.98 -8.70 4.11
CA PRO A 335 12.88 -9.86 4.01
C PRO A 335 14.12 -9.74 4.89
N ASP A 336 14.58 -8.51 5.13
CA ASP A 336 15.74 -8.19 5.98
C ASP A 336 15.36 -7.08 6.97
N ILE A 337 14.87 -7.50 8.14
CA ILE A 337 14.45 -6.56 9.20
C ILE A 337 15.61 -5.68 9.66
N PRO A 338 16.84 -6.17 9.92
CA PRO A 338 17.99 -5.33 10.23
C PRO A 338 18.25 -4.25 9.20
N ALA A 339 18.26 -4.59 7.91
CA ALA A 339 18.50 -3.63 6.84
C ALA A 339 17.40 -2.56 6.77
N PHE A 340 16.12 -2.95 6.88
CA PHE A 340 15.01 -2.01 6.91
C PHE A 340 15.08 -1.08 8.13
N LEU A 341 15.31 -1.61 9.33
CA LEU A 341 15.44 -0.82 10.55
C LEU A 341 16.64 0.15 10.47
N GLN A 342 17.77 -0.28 9.88
CA GLN A 342 18.91 0.59 9.64
C GLN A 342 18.55 1.73 8.68
N HIS A 343 17.79 1.44 7.63
CA HIS A 343 17.35 2.43 6.66
C HIS A 343 16.45 3.51 7.30
N ILE A 344 15.50 3.11 8.14
CA ILE A 344 14.57 4.03 8.83
C ILE A 344 15.13 4.58 10.16
N SER A 345 16.38 4.30 10.51
CA SER A 345 16.98 4.71 11.80
C SER A 345 16.88 6.23 12.08
N PRO A 346 16.95 7.15 11.10
CA PRO A 346 16.73 8.57 11.36
C PRO A 346 15.35 8.88 11.97
N VAL A 347 14.30 8.17 11.56
CA VAL A 347 12.96 8.31 12.15
C VAL A 347 12.92 7.80 13.58
N LEU A 348 13.62 6.70 13.87
CA LEU A 348 13.71 6.14 15.22
C LEU A 348 14.46 7.09 16.17
N GLU A 349 15.55 7.69 15.69
CA GLU A 349 16.34 8.68 16.43
C GLU A 349 15.54 9.97 16.71
N GLU A 350 14.80 10.45 15.71
CA GLU A 350 13.94 11.63 15.86
C GLU A 350 12.85 11.40 16.93
N ARG A 351 12.19 10.23 16.88
CA ARG A 351 11.17 9.85 17.87
C ARG A 351 11.78 9.78 19.27
N LEU A 352 12.94 9.14 19.38
CA LEU A 352 13.66 9.02 20.64
C LEU A 352 14.04 10.42 21.20
N ALA A 353 14.54 11.32 20.35
CA ALA A 353 14.92 12.68 20.74
C ALA A 353 13.74 13.52 21.24
N LYS A 354 12.53 13.28 20.71
CA LYS A 354 11.29 13.96 21.08
C LYS A 354 10.51 13.29 22.24
N SER A 355 11.07 12.25 22.84
CA SER A 355 10.40 11.43 23.87
C SER A 355 10.98 11.63 25.27
N VAL A 356 10.34 10.95 26.24
CA VAL A 356 10.84 10.88 27.62
C VAL A 356 12.15 10.10 27.75
N LEU A 357 12.58 9.40 26.69
CA LEU A 357 13.83 8.63 26.59
C LEU A 357 14.90 9.37 25.78
N ALA A 358 14.79 10.71 25.61
CA ALA A 358 15.78 11.49 24.90
C ALA A 358 17.19 11.27 25.48
N GLY A 359 18.18 11.01 24.59
CA GLY A 359 19.55 10.73 25.03
C GLY A 359 19.78 9.28 25.53
N HIS A 360 18.84 8.37 25.35
CA HIS A 360 18.98 6.97 25.76
C HIS A 360 20.29 6.35 25.26
N THR A 361 20.97 5.61 26.14
CA THR A 361 22.13 4.79 25.84
C THR A 361 21.87 3.39 26.36
N GLY A 362 21.93 2.41 25.47
CA GLY A 362 21.60 1.04 25.82
C GLY A 362 21.38 0.16 24.59
N ARG A 363 20.63 -0.91 24.78
CA ARG A 363 20.28 -1.85 23.71
C ARG A 363 18.82 -2.24 23.79
N LEU A 364 18.26 -2.63 22.63
CA LEU A 364 16.96 -3.30 22.51
C LEU A 364 17.15 -4.56 21.67
N ARG A 365 16.79 -5.71 22.22
CA ARG A 365 16.88 -7.02 21.55
C ARG A 365 15.49 -7.57 21.30
N LEU A 366 15.20 -7.78 20.01
CA LEU A 366 13.97 -8.36 19.52
C LEU A 366 14.21 -9.82 19.15
N ASN A 367 13.49 -10.73 19.76
CA ASN A 367 13.57 -12.17 19.50
C ASN A 367 12.32 -12.62 18.73
N PHE A 368 12.51 -13.14 17.52
CA PHE A 368 11.45 -13.66 16.65
C PHE A 368 11.40 -15.20 16.69
N TYR A 369 11.95 -15.83 17.73
CA TYR A 369 12.09 -17.28 17.92
C TYR A 369 13.00 -17.96 16.89
N LYS A 370 12.88 -17.64 15.60
CA LYS A 370 13.71 -18.20 14.51
C LYS A 370 14.89 -17.29 14.13
N SER A 371 14.85 -16.03 14.52
CA SER A 371 15.88 -15.02 14.27
C SER A 371 15.81 -13.95 15.35
N GLN A 372 16.92 -13.24 15.55
CA GLN A 372 17.03 -12.20 16.56
C GLN A 372 17.70 -10.97 15.99
N VAL A 373 17.26 -9.79 16.43
CA VAL A 373 17.77 -8.48 16.02
C VAL A 373 18.06 -7.64 17.25
N GLN A 374 19.21 -6.97 17.27
CA GLN A 374 19.54 -5.99 18.29
C GLN A 374 19.74 -4.60 17.71
N LEU A 375 19.25 -3.60 18.43
CA LEU A 375 19.49 -2.19 18.21
C LEU A 375 20.36 -1.66 19.36
N LEU A 376 21.49 -1.02 19.03
CA LEU A 376 22.38 -0.39 20.00
C LEU A 376 22.24 1.13 19.88
N PHE A 377 22.13 1.77 21.05
CA PHE A 377 21.97 3.22 21.17
C PHE A 377 23.08 3.85 21.99
N GLU A 378 23.56 5.01 21.55
CA GLU A 378 24.45 5.86 22.31
C GLU A 378 23.97 7.31 22.21
N LYS A 379 23.65 7.92 23.37
CA LYS A 379 23.19 9.30 23.48
C LYS A 379 22.03 9.65 22.51
N GLY A 380 21.06 8.72 22.39
CA GLY A 380 19.87 8.88 21.54
C GLY A 380 20.12 8.57 20.05
N ARG A 381 21.31 8.11 19.66
CA ARG A 381 21.63 7.72 18.29
C ARG A 381 21.72 6.21 18.15
N VAL A 382 21.26 5.70 17.03
CA VAL A 382 21.41 4.29 16.65
C VAL A 382 22.83 4.07 16.14
N THR A 383 23.62 3.30 16.88
CA THR A 383 25.02 3.02 16.50
C THR A 383 25.19 1.71 15.74
N LYS A 384 24.27 0.77 15.94
CA LYS A 384 24.28 -0.52 15.22
C LYS A 384 22.92 -1.18 15.25
N ILE A 385 22.51 -1.73 14.13
CA ILE A 385 21.40 -2.68 14.02
C ILE A 385 21.94 -3.94 13.33
N ALA A 386 21.78 -5.09 13.95
CA ALA A 386 22.28 -6.35 13.40
C ALA A 386 21.55 -7.56 13.99
N SER A 387 21.57 -8.66 13.25
CA SER A 387 21.21 -9.95 13.81
C SER A 387 22.18 -10.32 14.93
N TYR A 388 21.70 -11.06 15.93
CA TYR A 388 22.55 -11.66 16.97
C TYR A 388 22.11 -13.10 17.22
N THR A 389 23.00 -13.88 17.82
CA THR A 389 22.72 -15.24 18.30
C THR A 389 22.87 -15.25 19.80
N PRO A 390 21.87 -15.66 20.59
CA PRO A 390 22.00 -15.82 22.02
C PRO A 390 23.16 -16.78 22.36
N THR A 391 23.96 -16.43 23.35
CA THR A 391 25.11 -17.26 23.78
C THR A 391 24.70 -18.30 24.81
N SER A 392 23.57 -18.10 25.47
CA SER A 392 22.98 -19.04 26.42
C SER A 392 21.46 -19.05 26.31
N PHE A 393 20.82 -20.09 26.82
CA PHE A 393 19.37 -20.13 27.02
C PHE A 393 18.92 -19.41 28.30
N ASP A 394 19.77 -18.58 28.88
CA ASP A 394 19.41 -17.75 30.02
C ASP A 394 18.49 -16.62 29.54
N ALA A 395 17.36 -16.42 30.19
CA ALA A 395 16.37 -15.40 29.85
C ALA A 395 16.97 -13.99 29.71
N SER A 396 18.06 -13.71 30.43
CA SER A 396 18.79 -12.44 30.36
C SER A 396 19.52 -12.20 29.03
N ASP A 397 19.85 -13.25 28.27
CA ASP A 397 20.58 -13.15 27.00
C ASP A 397 19.71 -13.46 25.76
N ASP A 398 18.57 -14.09 25.98
CA ASP A 398 17.69 -14.57 24.89
C ASP A 398 16.90 -13.46 24.19
N GLY A 399 16.70 -12.30 24.82
CA GLY A 399 16.02 -11.14 24.23
C GLY A 399 15.32 -10.28 25.28
N ASP A 400 15.00 -9.05 24.90
CA ASP A 400 14.26 -8.11 25.75
C ASP A 400 12.74 -8.19 25.44
N LEU A 401 12.39 -8.42 24.17
CA LEU A 401 11.00 -8.55 23.68
C LEU A 401 10.88 -9.72 22.70
N PHE A 402 9.78 -10.45 22.80
CA PHE A 402 9.51 -11.66 22.01
C PHE A 402 8.29 -11.47 21.11
N PHE A 403 8.43 -11.86 19.85
CA PHE A 403 7.37 -11.78 18.83
C PHE A 403 7.38 -13.06 17.99
N PRO A 404 6.35 -13.92 18.08
CA PRO A 404 6.30 -15.10 17.23
C PRO A 404 6.09 -14.72 15.76
N ASP A 405 6.73 -15.48 14.87
CA ASP A 405 6.58 -15.35 13.43
C ASP A 405 6.76 -13.90 12.92
N LEU A 406 5.74 -13.41 12.19
CA LEU A 406 5.70 -12.10 11.55
C LEU A 406 5.02 -11.02 12.43
N THR A 407 4.73 -11.34 13.69
CA THR A 407 3.90 -10.50 14.57
C THR A 407 4.52 -9.11 14.82
N PHE A 408 5.84 -9.00 14.82
CA PHE A 408 6.54 -7.71 14.95
C PHE A 408 6.16 -6.72 13.83
N LEU A 409 5.81 -7.19 12.65
CA LEU A 409 5.44 -6.32 11.53
C LEU A 409 4.21 -5.46 11.86
N HIS A 410 3.29 -5.92 12.73
CA HIS A 410 2.17 -5.11 13.19
C HIS A 410 2.63 -3.88 13.98
N VAL A 411 3.65 -4.03 14.80
CA VAL A 411 4.27 -2.94 15.58
C VAL A 411 5.11 -2.06 14.67
N LEU A 412 5.94 -2.67 13.84
CA LEU A 412 6.81 -1.97 12.89
C LEU A 412 6.05 -0.98 12.00
N PHE A 413 4.92 -1.40 11.45
CA PHE A 413 4.09 -0.58 10.57
C PHE A 413 2.98 0.21 11.31
N GLY A 414 3.04 0.28 12.63
CA GLY A 414 2.10 1.09 13.42
C GLY A 414 0.65 0.61 13.42
N HIS A 415 0.38 -0.61 12.94
CA HIS A 415 -0.97 -1.17 12.82
C HIS A 415 -1.56 -1.56 14.19
N ARG A 416 -0.72 -2.10 15.07
CA ARG A 416 -1.09 -2.47 16.44
C ARG A 416 -0.01 -2.04 17.41
N SER A 417 -0.40 -1.64 18.62
CA SER A 417 0.56 -1.41 19.69
C SER A 417 1.07 -2.74 20.27
N TYR A 418 2.17 -2.68 21.01
CA TYR A 418 2.69 -3.86 21.70
C TYR A 418 1.68 -4.43 22.69
N GLU A 419 0.96 -3.59 23.43
CA GLU A 419 -0.05 -3.99 24.40
C GLU A 419 -1.22 -4.73 23.73
N GLU A 420 -1.68 -4.25 22.56
CA GLU A 420 -2.72 -4.93 21.78
C GLU A 420 -2.26 -6.32 21.33
N ILE A 421 -0.99 -6.44 20.89
CA ILE A 421 -0.42 -7.72 20.46
C ILE A 421 -0.26 -8.66 21.67
N GLN A 422 0.29 -8.19 22.78
CA GLN A 422 0.47 -8.96 24.00
C GLN A 422 -0.87 -9.49 24.54
N TYR A 423 -1.91 -8.70 24.47
CA TYR A 423 -3.25 -9.13 24.86
C TYR A 423 -3.78 -10.29 24.03
N MET A 424 -3.47 -10.30 22.72
CA MET A 424 -3.93 -11.35 21.79
C MET A 424 -3.04 -12.58 21.78
N ARG A 425 -1.75 -12.45 22.17
CA ARG A 425 -0.72 -13.48 22.02
C ARG A 425 0.13 -13.60 23.28
N VAL A 426 -0.06 -14.69 24.01
CA VAL A 426 0.70 -14.96 25.25
C VAL A 426 2.19 -15.22 25.01
N ASP A 427 2.57 -15.60 23.80
CA ASP A 427 3.95 -15.78 23.34
C ASP A 427 4.61 -14.49 22.84
N CYS A 428 3.90 -13.34 22.93
CA CYS A 428 4.47 -12.01 22.89
C CYS A 428 4.65 -11.50 24.33
N PHE A 429 5.88 -11.40 24.80
CA PHE A 429 6.16 -10.96 26.17
C PHE A 429 7.48 -10.19 26.25
N ALA A 430 7.71 -9.52 27.37
CA ALA A 430 8.93 -8.79 27.68
C ALA A 430 9.66 -9.46 28.85
N ASN A 431 10.96 -9.64 28.73
CA ASN A 431 11.85 -10.03 29.83
C ASN A 431 12.41 -8.84 30.60
N ASN A 432 12.24 -7.64 30.06
CA ASN A 432 12.76 -6.39 30.60
C ASN A 432 11.61 -5.37 30.68
N ALA A 433 11.39 -4.81 31.87
CA ALA A 433 10.28 -3.87 32.12
C ALA A 433 10.41 -2.52 31.34
N GLU A 434 11.63 -2.14 30.95
CA GLU A 434 11.88 -0.90 30.21
C GLU A 434 11.71 -1.08 28.68
N ALA A 435 11.88 -2.29 28.18
CA ALA A 435 11.82 -2.57 26.74
C ALA A 435 10.47 -2.22 26.08
N PRO A 436 9.29 -2.47 26.69
CA PRO A 436 8.01 -2.03 26.13
C PRO A 436 7.90 -0.50 25.95
N LEU A 437 8.42 0.29 26.90
CA LEU A 437 8.43 1.74 26.80
C LEU A 437 9.32 2.20 25.65
N LEU A 438 10.53 1.65 25.53
CA LEU A 438 11.43 1.98 24.42
C LEU A 438 10.82 1.57 23.08
N LEU A 439 10.20 0.40 23.00
CA LEU A 439 9.52 -0.06 21.79
C LEU A 439 8.38 0.88 21.40
N ALA A 440 7.52 1.31 22.35
CA ALA A 440 6.41 2.21 22.09
C ALA A 440 6.86 3.59 21.61
N VAL A 441 8.02 4.08 22.09
CA VAL A 441 8.64 5.31 21.60
C VAL A 441 9.15 5.15 20.17
N LEU A 442 9.84 4.04 19.87
CA LEU A 442 10.42 3.80 18.55
C LEU A 442 9.35 3.48 17.49
N PHE A 443 8.33 2.71 17.87
CA PHE A 443 7.29 2.20 16.97
C PHE A 443 5.88 2.49 17.51
N PRO A 444 5.47 3.77 17.57
CA PRO A 444 4.13 4.13 18.03
C PRO A 444 3.07 3.65 17.05
N LYS A 445 1.90 3.26 17.57
CA LYS A 445 0.72 3.03 16.73
C LYS A 445 0.34 4.33 16.00
N ARG A 446 0.30 4.27 14.68
CA ARG A 446 -0.06 5.40 13.81
C ARG A 446 -0.80 4.90 12.58
N PRO A 447 -1.81 5.64 12.09
CA PRO A 447 -2.50 5.28 10.86
C PRO A 447 -1.59 5.43 9.64
N SER A 448 -1.97 4.75 8.57
CA SER A 448 -1.36 4.88 7.24
C SER A 448 -2.47 4.81 6.21
N TRP A 449 -2.53 5.77 5.30
CA TRP A 449 -3.55 5.83 4.26
C TRP A 449 -2.91 5.51 2.92
N ILE A 450 -2.68 4.21 2.70
CA ILE A 450 -2.02 3.75 1.48
C ILE A 450 -3.06 3.44 0.44
N ARG A 451 -3.03 4.22 -0.63
CA ARG A 451 -3.70 3.88 -1.86
C ARG A 451 -2.73 3.11 -2.75
N ALA A 452 -3.20 2.00 -3.30
CA ALA A 452 -2.47 1.31 -4.34
C ALA A 452 -2.34 2.20 -5.57
N LEU A 453 -1.14 2.70 -5.81
CA LEU A 453 -0.76 3.22 -7.12
C LEU A 453 -0.58 1.99 -8.02
N GLY A 454 -1.22 1.91 -9.12
CA GLY A 454 -1.22 0.69 -9.93
C GLY A 454 -0.60 0.86 -11.27
#